data_a241480227bea042078807c811ea7adc
#
_entry.id   a241480227bea042078807c811ea7adc
#
_cell.length_a   1.000
_cell.length_b   1.000
_cell.length_c   1.000
_cell.angle_alpha   90.00
_cell.angle_beta   90.00
_cell.angle_gamma   90.00
#
_symmetry.space_group_name_H-M   'P 1'
#
loop_
_entity.id
_entity.type
_entity.pdbx_description
1 polymer ?
#
loop_
_entity_poly.entity_id
_entity_poly.type
_entity_poly.pdbx_seq_one_letter_code
_entity_poly.pdbx_strand_id
1 'polypeptide(L)'
;MKIDYKKIAEELIPIFEEAGQKSIDLYNKGLKIEIKEDGSPVSNGDLKVDEIISKKIMQLTPDIPIISEETVNIKEKNKNTVFWLIDPIDGTKEYISGKDEYTLNAALVVDKKPIIGLVGVPKKKQLFYSYAIGQSFIRQNGDDKKIDCKKKNNRNNIIAVSSMSKPPELIMKKLNEYNVSSISKVASSYKFCLIADGTFDIYAAKERANEWDYAAGHAVAQNAGAIIKTLDEKPFLYGKEDYKNPSLLIKRSENLYD
;
A
#
# COMPACT_ATOMS: atom_id res chain seq x y z
N MET A 1 21.87 -16.71 1.10
CA MET A 1 21.73 -16.11 2.45
C MET A 1 20.24 -16.16 2.84
N LYS A 2 19.88 -16.59 4.05
CA LYS A 2 18.46 -16.59 4.47
C LYS A 2 18.07 -15.15 4.80
N ILE A 3 17.08 -14.61 4.11
CA ILE A 3 16.61 -13.23 4.33
C ILE A 3 15.84 -13.19 5.66
N ASP A 4 16.25 -12.33 6.57
CA ASP A 4 15.53 -12.08 7.83
C ASP A 4 14.49 -10.96 7.63
N TYR A 5 13.30 -11.34 7.21
CA TYR A 5 12.20 -10.41 6.89
C TYR A 5 11.79 -9.57 8.10
N LYS A 6 11.82 -10.15 9.32
CA LYS A 6 11.48 -9.42 10.54
C LYS A 6 12.48 -8.30 10.80
N LYS A 7 13.78 -8.63 10.82
CA LYS A 7 14.84 -7.65 11.04
C LYS A 7 14.80 -6.51 10.01
N ILE A 8 14.59 -6.85 8.73
CA ILE A 8 14.50 -5.84 7.65
C ILE A 8 13.31 -4.90 7.90
N ALA A 9 12.13 -5.44 8.21
CA ALA A 9 10.95 -4.62 8.49
C ALA A 9 11.18 -3.69 9.70
N GLU A 10 11.73 -4.22 10.80
CA GLU A 10 12.02 -3.45 12.02
C GLU A 10 13.06 -2.33 11.77
N GLU A 11 14.09 -2.58 10.96
CA GLU A 11 15.09 -1.57 10.57
C GLU A 11 14.54 -0.47 9.66
N LEU A 12 13.43 -0.73 8.95
CA LEU A 12 12.76 0.25 8.10
C LEU A 12 11.76 1.13 8.85
N ILE A 13 11.28 0.73 10.04
CA ILE A 13 10.31 1.51 10.83
C ILE A 13 10.79 2.95 11.07
N PRO A 14 11.97 3.20 11.69
CA PRO A 14 12.43 4.57 11.95
C PRO A 14 12.65 5.37 10.67
N ILE A 15 12.97 4.72 9.57
CA ILE A 15 13.18 5.36 8.27
C ILE A 15 11.84 5.86 7.69
N PHE A 16 10.77 5.08 7.84
CA PHE A 16 9.43 5.51 7.42
C PHE A 16 8.91 6.65 8.30
N GLU A 17 9.21 6.66 9.60
CA GLU A 17 8.88 7.79 10.49
C GLU A 17 9.66 9.05 10.08
N GLU A 18 10.97 8.95 9.79
CA GLU A 18 11.81 10.04 9.28
C GLU A 18 11.29 10.56 7.92
N ALA A 19 11.05 9.67 6.97
CA ALA A 19 10.55 10.04 5.64
C ALA A 19 9.17 10.70 5.72
N GLY A 20 8.29 10.20 6.58
CA GLY A 20 6.98 10.77 6.83
C GLY A 20 7.07 12.18 7.42
N GLN A 21 7.91 12.40 8.42
CA GLN A 21 8.14 13.74 8.97
C GLN A 21 8.74 14.69 7.92
N LYS A 22 9.68 14.17 7.10
CA LYS A 22 10.30 14.97 6.03
C LYS A 22 9.29 15.39 4.97
N SER A 23 8.34 14.53 4.61
CA SER A 23 7.27 14.88 3.68
C SER A 23 6.41 16.05 4.22
N ILE A 24 6.06 16.02 5.51
CA ILE A 24 5.30 17.07 6.18
C ILE A 24 6.10 18.38 6.21
N ASP A 25 7.39 18.32 6.55
CA ASP A 25 8.25 19.50 6.63
C ASP A 25 8.40 20.18 5.26
N LEU A 26 8.54 19.40 4.19
CA LEU A 26 8.62 19.92 2.83
C LEU A 26 7.30 20.55 2.39
N TYR A 27 6.17 19.93 2.70
CA TYR A 27 4.86 20.51 2.45
C TYR A 27 4.71 21.89 3.12
N ASN A 28 5.07 21.99 4.41
CA ASN A 28 4.95 23.23 5.18
C ASN A 28 5.89 24.34 4.69
N LYS A 29 7.04 23.99 4.07
CA LYS A 29 7.99 24.95 3.47
C LYS A 29 7.61 25.41 2.06
N GLY A 30 6.60 24.80 1.46
CA GLY A 30 6.21 24.99 0.07
C GLY A 30 6.87 24.00 -0.87
N LEU A 31 6.04 23.23 -1.58
CA LEU A 31 6.48 22.21 -2.53
C LEU A 31 6.96 22.84 -3.84
N LYS A 32 8.00 22.24 -4.42
CA LYS A 32 8.35 22.41 -5.83
C LYS A 32 7.69 21.28 -6.59
N ILE A 33 6.84 21.62 -7.54
CA ILE A 33 6.02 20.67 -8.29
C ILE A 33 6.45 20.70 -9.75
N GLU A 34 6.63 19.51 -10.33
CA GLU A 34 6.90 19.30 -11.75
C GLU A 34 5.83 18.37 -12.33
N ILE A 35 5.62 18.42 -13.63
CA ILE A 35 4.70 17.52 -14.33
C ILE A 35 5.53 16.55 -15.15
N LYS A 36 5.34 15.25 -14.89
CA LYS A 36 5.99 14.15 -15.63
C LYS A 36 5.46 14.10 -17.08
N GLU A 37 6.16 13.37 -17.96
CA GLU A 37 5.77 13.21 -19.38
C GLU A 37 4.35 12.62 -19.55
N ASP A 38 3.91 11.79 -18.61
CA ASP A 38 2.56 11.19 -18.60
C ASP A 38 1.47 12.12 -18.04
N GLY A 39 1.83 13.36 -17.67
CA GLY A 39 0.93 14.38 -17.12
C GLY A 39 0.65 14.22 -15.63
N SER A 40 1.25 13.26 -14.94
CA SER A 40 1.15 13.15 -13.47
C SER A 40 2.06 14.16 -12.77
N PRO A 41 1.67 14.72 -11.60
CA PRO A 41 2.54 15.59 -10.83
C PRO A 41 3.57 14.79 -10.03
N VAL A 42 4.76 15.35 -9.87
CA VAL A 42 5.77 14.93 -8.90
C VAL A 42 6.25 16.17 -8.12
N SER A 43 6.58 15.99 -6.86
CA SER A 43 7.13 17.07 -6.04
C SER A 43 8.52 16.72 -5.48
N ASN A 44 9.20 17.74 -4.97
CA ASN A 44 10.44 17.52 -4.22
C ASN A 44 10.21 16.68 -2.94
N GLY A 45 8.96 16.50 -2.51
CA GLY A 45 8.56 15.58 -1.45
C GLY A 45 8.70 14.13 -1.87
N ASP A 46 8.17 13.77 -3.04
CA ASP A 46 8.24 12.44 -3.63
C ASP A 46 9.71 12.00 -3.79
N LEU A 47 10.52 12.85 -4.42
CA LEU A 47 11.95 12.58 -4.66
C LEU A 47 12.75 12.44 -3.36
N LYS A 48 12.44 13.24 -2.33
CA LYS A 48 13.18 13.16 -1.06
C LYS A 48 12.79 11.96 -0.23
N VAL A 49 11.53 11.57 -0.24
CA VAL A 49 11.04 10.35 0.41
C VAL A 49 11.63 9.12 -0.27
N ASP A 50 11.66 9.10 -1.61
CA ASP A 50 12.31 8.03 -2.37
C ASP A 50 13.78 7.87 -1.98
N GLU A 51 14.55 8.97 -1.96
CA GLU A 51 15.97 8.97 -1.56
C GLU A 51 16.17 8.34 -0.18
N ILE A 52 15.36 8.73 0.82
CA ILE A 52 15.50 8.26 2.20
C ILE A 52 15.22 6.76 2.29
N ILE A 53 14.10 6.29 1.73
CA ILE A 53 13.67 4.90 1.81
C ILE A 53 14.60 4.00 1.00
N SER A 54 14.89 4.36 -0.26
CA SER A 54 15.73 3.58 -1.17
C SER A 54 17.16 3.43 -0.66
N LYS A 55 17.74 4.50 -0.07
CA LYS A 55 19.08 4.45 0.52
C LYS A 55 19.18 3.42 1.65
N LYS A 56 18.20 3.35 2.55
CA LYS A 56 18.22 2.36 3.63
C LYS A 56 17.99 0.95 3.12
N ILE A 57 17.08 0.77 2.17
CA ILE A 57 16.84 -0.54 1.55
C ILE A 57 18.09 -1.08 0.88
N MET A 58 18.82 -0.26 0.12
CA MET A 58 20.11 -0.63 -0.48
C MET A 58 21.14 -1.05 0.55
N GLN A 59 21.16 -0.41 1.73
CA GLN A 59 22.08 -0.80 2.81
C GLN A 59 21.73 -2.14 3.44
N LEU A 60 20.43 -2.43 3.59
CA LEU A 60 19.93 -3.67 4.20
C LEU A 60 20.00 -4.86 3.24
N THR A 61 19.76 -4.61 1.96
CA THR A 61 19.60 -5.64 0.93
C THR A 61 20.28 -5.22 -0.38
N PRO A 62 21.63 -5.06 -0.39
CA PRO A 62 22.37 -4.50 -1.54
C PRO A 62 22.24 -5.32 -2.83
N ASP A 63 21.95 -6.62 -2.72
CA ASP A 63 21.80 -7.53 -3.86
C ASP A 63 20.35 -7.63 -4.38
N ILE A 64 19.38 -6.93 -3.73
CA ILE A 64 17.98 -6.96 -4.13
C ILE A 64 17.64 -5.67 -4.89
N PRO A 65 17.23 -5.74 -6.15
CA PRO A 65 16.93 -4.57 -6.95
C PRO A 65 15.71 -3.81 -6.40
N ILE A 66 15.75 -2.48 -6.55
CA ILE A 66 14.67 -1.56 -6.21
C ILE A 66 14.00 -1.08 -7.49
N ILE A 67 12.67 -1.12 -7.50
CA ILE A 67 11.81 -0.56 -8.52
C ILE A 67 10.94 0.49 -7.82
N SER A 68 11.27 1.76 -8.05
CA SER A 68 10.52 2.89 -7.50
C SER A 68 9.79 3.64 -8.60
N GLU A 69 8.60 4.14 -8.30
CA GLU A 69 7.80 4.98 -9.20
C GLU A 69 8.60 6.15 -9.78
N GLU A 70 9.51 6.73 -8.98
CA GLU A 70 10.24 7.94 -9.37
C GLU A 70 11.48 7.66 -10.22
N THR A 71 11.97 6.42 -10.22
CA THR A 71 13.24 6.06 -10.89
C THR A 71 13.11 4.92 -11.89
N VAL A 72 11.94 4.26 -11.96
CA VAL A 72 11.73 3.10 -12.83
C VAL A 72 11.80 3.47 -14.31
N ASN A 73 12.58 2.71 -15.07
CA ASN A 73 12.49 2.71 -16.52
C ASN A 73 11.50 1.63 -16.97
N ILE A 74 10.26 2.02 -17.27
CA ILE A 74 9.18 1.11 -17.67
C ILE A 74 9.52 0.28 -18.93
N LYS A 75 10.50 0.73 -19.75
CA LYS A 75 10.95 -0.02 -20.92
C LYS A 75 11.84 -1.21 -20.56
N GLU A 76 12.38 -1.23 -19.35
CA GLU A 76 13.21 -2.33 -18.86
C GLU A 76 12.32 -3.35 -18.11
N LYS A 77 12.30 -4.57 -18.66
CA LYS A 77 11.50 -5.66 -18.07
C LYS A 77 12.15 -6.17 -16.79
N ASN A 78 11.40 -6.21 -15.72
CA ASN A 78 11.84 -6.87 -14.50
C ASN A 78 11.87 -8.40 -14.70
N LYS A 79 13.06 -9.00 -14.55
CA LYS A 79 13.28 -10.45 -14.63
C LYS A 79 13.57 -11.07 -13.26
N ASN A 80 13.57 -10.27 -12.20
CA ASN A 80 13.93 -10.71 -10.87
C ASN A 80 12.76 -11.40 -10.18
N THR A 81 13.05 -12.49 -9.46
CA THR A 81 12.08 -13.18 -8.61
C THR A 81 11.97 -12.55 -7.22
N VAL A 82 13.01 -11.77 -6.83
CA VAL A 82 13.06 -11.03 -5.57
C VAL A 82 13.41 -9.58 -5.89
N PHE A 83 12.56 -8.63 -5.49
CA PHE A 83 12.76 -7.19 -5.74
C PHE A 83 11.91 -6.35 -4.78
N TRP A 84 12.31 -5.10 -4.59
CA TRP A 84 11.53 -4.09 -3.89
C TRP A 84 10.66 -3.29 -4.86
N LEU A 85 9.45 -2.98 -4.40
CA LEU A 85 8.56 -2.00 -5.01
C LEU A 85 8.38 -0.83 -4.06
N ILE A 86 8.61 0.39 -4.54
CA ILE A 86 8.49 1.62 -3.75
C ILE A 86 7.56 2.58 -4.48
N ASP A 87 6.57 3.11 -3.76
CA ASP A 87 5.85 4.31 -4.11
C ASP A 87 6.09 5.32 -2.99
N PRO A 88 6.95 6.31 -3.22
CA PRO A 88 7.35 7.24 -2.17
C PRO A 88 6.19 8.03 -1.60
N ILE A 89 5.26 8.48 -2.46
CA ILE A 89 4.03 9.19 -2.06
C ILE A 89 2.86 8.76 -2.96
N ASP A 90 2.18 7.67 -2.58
CA ASP A 90 0.89 7.31 -3.20
C ASP A 90 -0.16 8.36 -2.83
N GLY A 91 -0.72 8.96 -3.85
CA GLY A 91 -1.62 10.09 -3.69
C GLY A 91 -0.90 11.44 -3.74
N THR A 92 0.03 11.67 -4.68
CA THR A 92 0.74 12.94 -4.87
C THR A 92 -0.23 14.13 -5.00
N LYS A 93 -1.40 13.95 -5.65
CA LYS A 93 -2.44 15.00 -5.72
C LYS A 93 -3.03 15.33 -4.35
N GLU A 94 -3.27 14.33 -3.53
CA GLU A 94 -3.73 14.47 -2.14
C GLU A 94 -2.66 15.18 -1.32
N TYR A 95 -1.39 14.79 -1.45
CA TYR A 95 -0.25 15.39 -0.78
C TYR A 95 -0.10 16.87 -1.14
N ILE A 96 -0.06 17.21 -2.42
CA ILE A 96 0.04 18.61 -2.91
C ILE A 96 -1.14 19.44 -2.42
N SER A 97 -2.34 18.85 -2.34
CA SER A 97 -3.55 19.54 -1.87
C SER A 97 -3.67 19.61 -0.33
N GLY A 98 -2.68 19.10 0.41
CA GLY A 98 -2.65 19.13 1.87
C GLY A 98 -3.60 18.17 2.57
N LYS A 99 -4.14 17.18 1.86
CA LYS A 99 -5.02 16.16 2.44
C LYS A 99 -4.23 15.16 3.28
N ASP A 100 -4.95 14.44 4.17
CA ASP A 100 -4.35 13.58 5.17
C ASP A 100 -4.14 12.12 4.71
N GLU A 101 -4.60 11.76 3.51
CA GLU A 101 -4.72 10.37 3.07
C GLU A 101 -3.67 9.95 2.02
N TYR A 102 -2.54 10.67 1.91
CA TYR A 102 -1.40 10.16 1.14
C TYR A 102 -0.60 9.16 1.96
N THR A 103 0.08 8.22 1.28
CA THR A 103 0.85 7.16 1.95
C THR A 103 2.24 7.00 1.36
N LEU A 104 3.18 6.52 2.19
CA LEU A 104 4.52 6.11 1.80
C LEU A 104 4.53 4.58 1.75
N ASN A 105 5.00 3.99 0.67
CA ASN A 105 4.89 2.56 0.45
C ASN A 105 6.23 1.91 0.09
N ALA A 106 6.57 0.80 0.75
CA ALA A 106 7.61 -0.12 0.30
C ALA A 106 7.20 -1.57 0.53
N ALA A 107 7.47 -2.43 -0.44
CA ALA A 107 7.20 -3.86 -0.36
C ALA A 107 8.36 -4.70 -0.90
N LEU A 108 8.73 -5.75 -0.19
CA LEU A 108 9.58 -6.81 -0.72
C LEU A 108 8.71 -7.89 -1.36
N VAL A 109 8.89 -8.09 -2.64
CA VAL A 109 8.26 -9.16 -3.41
C VAL A 109 9.23 -10.33 -3.53
N VAL A 110 8.75 -11.54 -3.24
CA VAL A 110 9.47 -12.81 -3.40
C VAL A 110 8.57 -13.78 -4.14
N ASP A 111 9.06 -14.34 -5.24
CA ASP A 111 8.32 -15.30 -6.06
C ASP A 111 6.89 -14.82 -6.38
N LYS A 112 6.80 -13.59 -6.87
CA LYS A 112 5.56 -12.90 -7.28
C LYS A 112 4.59 -12.57 -6.14
N LYS A 113 4.98 -12.71 -4.87
CA LYS A 113 4.13 -12.41 -3.70
C LYS A 113 4.79 -11.36 -2.81
N PRO A 114 4.07 -10.36 -2.33
CA PRO A 114 4.63 -9.39 -1.40
C PRO A 114 4.69 -10.01 0.01
N ILE A 115 5.90 -10.05 0.58
CA ILE A 115 6.16 -10.67 1.89
C ILE A 115 6.30 -9.62 2.98
N ILE A 116 7.12 -8.57 2.73
CA ILE A 116 7.23 -7.40 3.60
C ILE A 116 6.38 -6.30 3.00
N GLY A 117 5.65 -5.57 3.84
CA GLY A 117 4.97 -4.34 3.46
C GLY A 117 5.08 -3.31 4.56
N LEU A 118 5.38 -2.07 4.18
CA LEU A 118 5.32 -0.90 5.04
C LEU A 118 4.47 0.18 4.35
N VAL A 119 3.47 0.68 5.07
CA VAL A 119 2.59 1.76 4.62
C VAL A 119 2.57 2.84 5.69
N GLY A 120 3.31 3.92 5.45
CA GLY A 120 3.29 5.11 6.31
C GLY A 120 2.10 6.01 5.96
N VAL A 121 1.42 6.55 6.97
CA VAL A 121 0.35 7.55 6.84
C VAL A 121 0.75 8.79 7.65
N PRO A 122 1.64 9.65 7.10
CA PRO A 122 2.36 10.66 7.89
C PRO A 122 1.44 11.63 8.65
N LYS A 123 0.41 12.15 8.00
CA LYS A 123 -0.55 13.10 8.61
C LYS A 123 -1.35 12.49 9.76
N LYS A 124 -1.49 11.16 9.79
CA LYS A 124 -2.17 10.43 10.88
C LYS A 124 -1.20 9.89 11.93
N LYS A 125 0.12 10.06 11.72
CA LYS A 125 1.19 9.50 12.57
C LYS A 125 1.04 8.00 12.75
N GLN A 126 0.71 7.31 11.66
CA GLN A 126 0.52 5.86 11.63
C GLN A 126 1.50 5.22 10.67
N LEU A 127 2.03 4.06 11.04
CA LEU A 127 2.78 3.17 10.17
C LEU A 127 2.20 1.76 10.30
N PHE A 128 1.71 1.24 9.19
CA PHE A 128 1.32 -0.16 9.09
C PHE A 128 2.48 -0.95 8.51
N TYR A 129 2.83 -2.08 9.12
CA TYR A 129 3.91 -2.91 8.63
C TYR A 129 3.66 -4.38 8.85
N SER A 130 4.27 -5.21 8.01
CA SER A 130 4.17 -6.66 8.11
C SER A 130 5.41 -7.35 7.53
N TYR A 131 5.68 -8.58 7.96
CA TYR A 131 6.84 -9.35 7.50
C TYR A 131 6.60 -10.87 7.36
N ALA A 132 5.44 -11.36 7.76
CA ALA A 132 5.01 -12.75 7.60
C ALA A 132 3.51 -12.89 7.88
N ILE A 133 2.93 -14.02 7.46
CA ILE A 133 1.54 -14.36 7.77
C ILE A 133 1.31 -14.30 9.29
N GLY A 134 0.25 -13.61 9.70
CA GLY A 134 -0.07 -13.38 11.11
C GLY A 134 0.87 -12.40 11.83
N GLN A 135 1.76 -11.73 11.12
CA GLN A 135 2.68 -10.71 11.64
C GLN A 135 2.43 -9.39 10.91
N SER A 136 1.31 -8.77 11.22
CA SER A 136 0.93 -7.44 10.72
C SER A 136 0.60 -6.52 11.90
N PHE A 137 1.07 -5.28 11.84
CA PHE A 137 1.04 -4.34 12.95
C PHE A 137 0.67 -2.94 12.47
N ILE A 138 0.07 -2.18 13.38
CA ILE A 138 -0.01 -0.72 13.31
C ILE A 138 0.87 -0.13 14.40
N ARG A 139 1.76 0.80 14.02
CA ARG A 139 2.53 1.63 14.94
C ARG A 139 1.92 3.00 14.99
N GLN A 140 1.65 3.47 16.21
CA GLN A 140 1.13 4.80 16.46
C GLN A 140 1.67 5.33 17.80
N ASN A 141 2.17 6.55 17.81
CA ASN A 141 2.81 7.18 18.98
C ASN A 141 3.95 6.36 19.61
N GLY A 142 4.69 5.61 18.79
CA GLY A 142 5.80 4.76 19.23
C GLY A 142 5.40 3.34 19.67
N ASP A 143 4.11 3.06 19.81
CA ASP A 143 3.61 1.75 20.24
C ASP A 143 3.17 0.88 19.06
N ASP A 144 3.56 -0.39 19.09
CA ASP A 144 3.18 -1.39 18.09
C ASP A 144 1.98 -2.21 18.59
N LYS A 145 0.92 -2.22 17.79
CA LYS A 145 -0.25 -3.06 18.05
C LYS A 145 -0.43 -4.05 16.91
N LYS A 146 -0.47 -5.34 17.24
CA LYS A 146 -0.79 -6.38 16.25
C LYS A 146 -2.22 -6.21 15.74
N ILE A 147 -2.39 -6.28 14.41
CA ILE A 147 -3.68 -6.20 13.74
C ILE A 147 -4.08 -7.56 13.15
N ASP A 148 -5.39 -7.78 13.09
CA ASP A 148 -6.03 -8.97 12.57
C ASP A 148 -7.37 -8.56 11.97
N CYS A 149 -7.51 -8.71 10.65
CA CYS A 149 -8.69 -8.26 9.92
C CYS A 149 -9.98 -9.05 10.27
N LYS A 150 -9.84 -10.23 10.90
CA LYS A 150 -10.99 -11.02 11.36
C LYS A 150 -11.62 -10.47 12.64
N LYS A 151 -10.93 -9.61 13.38
CA LYS A 151 -11.50 -8.92 14.54
C LYS A 151 -12.49 -7.85 14.09
N LYS A 152 -13.70 -8.27 13.82
CA LYS A 152 -14.81 -7.40 13.44
C LYS A 152 -15.14 -6.42 14.57
N ASN A 153 -15.24 -5.15 14.24
CA ASN A 153 -15.95 -4.19 15.09
C ASN A 153 -17.44 -4.58 15.11
N ASN A 154 -18.01 -4.94 16.25
CA ASN A 154 -19.38 -5.44 16.51
C ASN A 154 -20.50 -4.78 15.67
N ARG A 155 -20.44 -4.86 14.35
CA ARG A 155 -21.41 -4.31 13.42
C ARG A 155 -21.97 -5.43 12.53
N ASN A 156 -23.29 -5.36 12.30
CA ASN A 156 -23.98 -6.31 11.43
C ASN A 156 -23.93 -5.92 9.94
N ASN A 157 -23.36 -4.76 9.62
CA ASN A 157 -23.32 -4.21 8.27
C ASN A 157 -21.97 -4.44 7.61
N ILE A 158 -21.98 -4.75 6.32
CA ILE A 158 -20.78 -4.82 5.49
C ILE A 158 -20.51 -3.43 4.90
N ILE A 159 -19.32 -2.89 5.15
CA ILE A 159 -18.92 -1.57 4.68
C ILE A 159 -17.73 -1.72 3.70
N ALA A 160 -17.90 -1.18 2.50
CA ALA A 160 -16.83 -1.12 1.52
C ALA A 160 -15.99 0.17 1.68
N VAL A 161 -14.72 0.08 1.30
CA VAL A 161 -13.87 1.23 1.05
C VAL A 161 -13.62 1.39 -0.45
N SER A 162 -13.50 2.61 -0.95
CA SER A 162 -13.22 2.91 -2.35
C SER A 162 -12.40 4.19 -2.49
N SER A 163 -11.62 4.33 -3.56
CA SER A 163 -10.98 5.61 -3.92
C SER A 163 -11.97 6.63 -4.50
N MET A 164 -13.18 6.22 -4.82
CA MET A 164 -14.21 7.02 -5.48
C MET A 164 -15.50 7.00 -4.66
N SER A 165 -16.16 8.17 -4.52
CA SER A 165 -17.49 8.25 -3.88
C SER A 165 -18.57 7.49 -4.65
N LYS A 166 -18.42 7.40 -5.98
CA LYS A 166 -19.29 6.64 -6.87
C LYS A 166 -18.41 5.70 -7.72
N PRO A 167 -18.19 4.46 -7.29
CA PRO A 167 -17.48 3.47 -8.07
C PRO A 167 -18.16 3.17 -9.40
N PRO A 168 -17.42 2.72 -10.44
CA PRO A 168 -17.99 2.29 -11.71
C PRO A 168 -19.03 1.16 -11.52
N GLU A 169 -19.96 1.06 -12.46
CA GLU A 169 -21.07 0.08 -12.40
C GLU A 169 -20.59 -1.36 -12.19
N LEU A 170 -19.52 -1.79 -12.86
CA LEU A 170 -18.91 -3.12 -12.68
C LEU A 170 -18.51 -3.36 -11.21
N ILE A 171 -17.93 -2.35 -10.56
CA ILE A 171 -17.51 -2.45 -9.15
C ILE A 171 -18.74 -2.44 -8.24
N MET A 172 -19.74 -1.60 -8.54
CA MET A 172 -21.01 -1.59 -7.80
C MET A 172 -21.72 -2.94 -7.87
N LYS A 173 -21.77 -3.56 -9.06
CA LYS A 173 -22.29 -4.91 -9.24
C LYS A 173 -21.57 -5.92 -8.34
N LYS A 174 -20.22 -5.89 -8.35
CA LYS A 174 -19.41 -6.80 -7.52
C LYS A 174 -19.64 -6.59 -6.03
N LEU A 175 -19.72 -5.35 -5.56
CA LEU A 175 -20.00 -5.04 -4.15
C LEU A 175 -21.40 -5.47 -3.72
N ASN A 176 -22.41 -5.37 -4.60
CA ASN A 176 -23.77 -5.81 -4.32
C ASN A 176 -23.88 -7.33 -4.11
N GLU A 177 -23.02 -8.15 -4.74
CA GLU A 177 -22.93 -9.60 -4.47
C GLU A 177 -22.62 -9.91 -3.00
N TYR A 178 -22.01 -8.98 -2.28
CA TYR A 178 -21.64 -9.09 -0.86
C TYR A 178 -22.58 -8.30 0.08
N ASN A 179 -23.73 -7.82 -0.40
CA ASN A 179 -24.69 -7.03 0.38
C ASN A 179 -24.05 -5.83 1.10
N VAL A 180 -23.16 -5.12 0.42
CA VAL A 180 -22.51 -3.91 0.97
C VAL A 180 -23.57 -2.86 1.27
N SER A 181 -23.62 -2.40 2.52
CA SER A 181 -24.60 -1.42 3.00
C SER A 181 -24.18 0.03 2.77
N SER A 182 -22.89 0.30 2.74
CA SER A 182 -22.36 1.64 2.51
C SER A 182 -20.92 1.60 1.95
N ILE A 183 -20.52 2.69 1.32
CA ILE A 183 -19.18 2.85 0.73
C ILE A 183 -18.56 4.13 1.29
N SER A 184 -17.38 4.00 1.87
CA SER A 184 -16.57 5.13 2.33
C SER A 184 -15.46 5.43 1.34
N LYS A 185 -15.22 6.74 1.10
CA LYS A 185 -14.11 7.17 0.25
C LYS A 185 -12.86 7.35 1.08
N VAL A 186 -11.78 6.67 0.66
CA VAL A 186 -10.41 6.82 1.21
C VAL A 186 -9.43 6.80 0.05
N ALA A 187 -8.43 7.68 0.07
CA ALA A 187 -7.40 7.73 -0.96
C ALA A 187 -6.26 6.73 -0.70
N SER A 188 -5.34 6.58 -1.64
CA SER A 188 -4.07 5.85 -1.58
C SER A 188 -4.17 4.38 -1.13
N SER A 189 -3.04 3.77 -0.81
CA SER A 189 -2.92 2.41 -0.26
C SER A 189 -3.45 2.31 1.18
N TYR A 190 -3.79 3.42 1.84
CA TYR A 190 -4.41 3.43 3.17
C TYR A 190 -5.65 2.53 3.25
N LYS A 191 -6.40 2.37 2.14
CA LYS A 191 -7.54 1.45 2.04
C LYS A 191 -7.22 0.00 2.44
N PHE A 192 -6.04 -0.49 2.05
CA PHE A 192 -5.59 -1.83 2.40
C PHE A 192 -5.38 -1.97 3.92
N CYS A 193 -4.81 -0.94 4.53
CA CYS A 193 -4.55 -0.89 5.98
C CYS A 193 -5.85 -0.90 6.77
N LEU A 194 -6.88 -0.19 6.30
CA LEU A 194 -8.19 -0.12 6.93
C LEU A 194 -9.02 -1.41 6.76
N ILE A 195 -8.66 -2.28 5.82
CA ILE A 195 -9.17 -3.66 5.79
C ILE A 195 -8.33 -4.54 6.72
N ALA A 196 -7.02 -4.36 6.75
CA ALA A 196 -6.12 -5.12 7.60
C ALA A 196 -6.44 -4.99 9.11
N ASP A 197 -6.91 -3.83 9.55
CA ASP A 197 -7.31 -3.57 10.95
C ASP A 197 -8.80 -3.86 11.24
N GLY A 198 -9.57 -4.28 10.22
CA GLY A 198 -11.00 -4.59 10.34
C GLY A 198 -11.92 -3.36 10.34
N THR A 199 -11.43 -2.16 10.01
CA THR A 199 -12.24 -0.94 9.88
C THR A 199 -13.24 -1.07 8.74
N PHE A 200 -12.83 -1.62 7.60
CA PHE A 200 -13.68 -1.94 6.45
C PHE A 200 -13.66 -3.43 6.14
N ASP A 201 -14.67 -3.89 5.40
CA ASP A 201 -14.87 -5.32 5.12
C ASP A 201 -14.39 -5.73 3.73
N ILE A 202 -14.52 -4.81 2.74
CA ILE A 202 -14.26 -5.13 1.34
C ILE A 202 -13.78 -3.91 0.55
N TYR A 203 -12.86 -4.16 -0.40
CA TYR A 203 -12.45 -3.21 -1.42
C TYR A 203 -12.40 -3.89 -2.77
N ALA A 204 -13.00 -3.27 -3.78
CA ALA A 204 -12.93 -3.72 -5.16
C ALA A 204 -12.51 -2.57 -6.07
N ALA A 205 -11.63 -2.88 -7.05
CA ALA A 205 -11.15 -1.90 -8.02
C ALA A 205 -11.01 -2.50 -9.41
N LYS A 206 -11.23 -1.67 -10.45
CA LYS A 206 -10.84 -2.00 -11.82
C LYS A 206 -9.32 -1.96 -11.98
N GLU A 207 -8.84 -2.54 -13.05
CA GLU A 207 -7.49 -2.37 -13.56
C GLU A 207 -7.14 -0.89 -13.77
N ARG A 208 -6.16 -0.36 -13.02
CA ARG A 208 -5.80 1.07 -13.08
C ARG A 208 -4.48 1.45 -12.41
N ALA A 209 -4.03 0.69 -11.44
CA ALA A 209 -2.91 1.02 -10.57
C ALA A 209 -1.64 0.27 -11.00
N ASN A 210 -0.49 0.80 -10.66
CA ASN A 210 0.78 0.11 -10.83
C ASN A 210 1.06 -0.83 -9.65
N GLU A 211 2.06 -1.71 -9.79
CA GLU A 211 2.41 -2.68 -8.77
C GLU A 211 2.85 -2.03 -7.45
N TRP A 212 3.60 -0.93 -7.52
CA TRP A 212 4.07 -0.19 -6.34
C TRP A 212 2.95 0.46 -5.52
N ASP A 213 1.80 0.83 -6.16
CA ASP A 213 0.63 1.40 -5.46
C ASP A 213 -0.03 0.38 -4.52
N TYR A 214 0.09 -0.93 -4.80
CA TYR A 214 -0.65 -1.96 -4.08
C TYR A 214 0.21 -2.90 -3.24
N ALA A 215 1.47 -3.15 -3.61
CA ALA A 215 2.27 -4.23 -3.03
C ALA A 215 2.44 -4.12 -1.51
N ALA A 216 2.71 -2.93 -0.99
CA ALA A 216 2.89 -2.70 0.45
C ALA A 216 1.58 -2.95 1.22
N GLY A 217 0.49 -2.32 0.78
CA GLY A 217 -0.83 -2.52 1.36
C GLY A 217 -1.30 -3.97 1.27
N HIS A 218 -1.03 -4.63 0.13
CA HIS A 218 -1.33 -6.06 -0.06
C HIS A 218 -0.63 -6.92 0.99
N ALA A 219 0.70 -6.75 1.19
CA ALA A 219 1.43 -7.49 2.21
C ALA A 219 0.84 -7.28 3.61
N VAL A 220 0.55 -6.02 3.98
CA VAL A 220 -0.06 -5.68 5.27
C VAL A 220 -1.41 -6.36 5.44
N ALA A 221 -2.30 -6.28 4.45
CA ALA A 221 -3.63 -6.84 4.54
C ALA A 221 -3.61 -8.39 4.53
N GLN A 222 -2.84 -9.00 3.62
CA GLN A 222 -2.72 -10.46 3.54
C GLN A 222 -2.12 -11.04 4.82
N ASN A 223 -1.08 -10.42 5.37
CA ASN A 223 -0.44 -10.86 6.61
C ASN A 223 -1.34 -10.65 7.85
N ALA A 224 -2.32 -9.74 7.78
CA ALA A 224 -3.39 -9.59 8.78
C ALA A 224 -4.53 -10.61 8.61
N GLY A 225 -4.52 -11.44 7.54
CA GLY A 225 -5.50 -12.49 7.29
C GLY A 225 -6.53 -12.18 6.21
N ALA A 226 -6.44 -11.02 5.52
CA ALA A 226 -7.33 -10.67 4.42
C ALA A 226 -7.09 -11.56 3.19
N ILE A 227 -8.12 -11.72 2.38
CA ILE A 227 -8.12 -12.46 1.13
C ILE A 227 -8.01 -11.48 -0.02
N ILE A 228 -6.99 -11.65 -0.86
CA ILE A 228 -6.71 -10.76 -1.98
C ILE A 228 -6.64 -11.56 -3.26
N LYS A 229 -7.50 -11.20 -4.20
CA LYS A 229 -7.64 -11.83 -5.52
C LYS A 229 -7.95 -10.78 -6.58
N THR A 230 -7.97 -11.20 -7.83
CA THR A 230 -8.57 -10.43 -8.93
C THR A 230 -10.11 -10.52 -8.86
N LEU A 231 -10.84 -9.68 -9.60
CA LEU A 231 -12.31 -9.76 -9.64
C LEU A 231 -12.83 -11.08 -10.21
N ASP A 232 -12.03 -11.78 -11.01
CA ASP A 232 -12.31 -13.11 -11.54
C ASP A 232 -11.70 -14.24 -10.67
N GLU A 233 -11.46 -13.95 -9.39
CA GLU A 233 -11.04 -14.90 -8.33
C GLU A 233 -9.67 -15.57 -8.55
N LYS A 234 -8.83 -15.05 -9.45
CA LYS A 234 -7.46 -15.53 -9.66
C LYS A 234 -6.48 -14.97 -8.61
N PRO A 235 -5.33 -15.63 -8.40
CA PRO A 235 -4.26 -15.10 -7.54
C PRO A 235 -3.78 -13.72 -8.01
N PHE A 236 -3.60 -12.80 -7.08
CA PHE A 236 -3.04 -11.48 -7.37
C PHE A 236 -1.51 -11.52 -7.25
N LEU A 237 -0.82 -11.43 -8.39
CA LEU A 237 0.62 -11.63 -8.51
C LEU A 237 1.34 -10.38 -9.01
N TYR A 238 2.63 -10.27 -8.67
CA TYR A 238 3.54 -9.17 -8.99
C TYR A 238 4.65 -9.60 -9.95
N GLY A 239 5.42 -8.64 -10.45
CA GLY A 239 6.50 -8.87 -11.40
C GLY A 239 6.01 -8.96 -12.85
N LYS A 240 5.00 -8.17 -13.20
CA LYS A 240 4.51 -8.03 -14.58
C LYS A 240 5.43 -7.11 -15.39
N GLU A 241 5.52 -7.34 -16.69
CA GLU A 241 6.44 -6.60 -17.58
C GLU A 241 6.16 -5.09 -17.63
N ASP A 242 4.88 -4.70 -17.53
CA ASP A 242 4.42 -3.31 -17.58
C ASP A 242 4.06 -2.72 -16.21
N TYR A 243 4.29 -3.50 -15.13
CA TYR A 243 3.95 -3.15 -13.75
C TYR A 243 2.46 -2.82 -13.51
N LYS A 244 1.57 -3.09 -14.46
CA LYS A 244 0.14 -2.80 -14.32
C LYS A 244 -0.56 -3.86 -13.49
N ASN A 245 -1.37 -3.43 -12.55
CA ASN A 245 -2.21 -4.32 -11.77
C ASN A 245 -3.49 -4.69 -12.51
N PRO A 246 -3.92 -5.96 -12.43
CA PRO A 246 -5.26 -6.36 -12.85
C PRO A 246 -6.32 -5.74 -11.92
N SER A 247 -7.58 -6.04 -12.19
CA SER A 247 -8.67 -5.76 -11.25
C SER A 247 -8.42 -6.41 -9.89
N LEU A 248 -8.95 -5.80 -8.82
CA LEU A 248 -8.66 -6.18 -7.44
C LEU A 248 -9.94 -6.43 -6.66
N LEU A 249 -9.94 -7.48 -5.85
CA LEU A 249 -10.90 -7.74 -4.78
C LEU A 249 -10.17 -8.08 -3.49
N ILE A 250 -10.42 -7.33 -2.43
CA ILE A 250 -9.94 -7.60 -1.07
C ILE A 250 -11.14 -7.83 -0.18
N LYS A 251 -11.13 -8.92 0.58
CA LYS A 251 -12.09 -9.23 1.63
C LYS A 251 -11.36 -9.46 2.95
N ARG A 252 -11.89 -8.95 4.07
CA ARG A 252 -11.30 -9.23 5.39
C ARG A 252 -11.44 -10.70 5.82
N SER A 253 -12.46 -11.43 5.30
CA SER A 253 -12.69 -12.86 5.55
C SER A 253 -13.46 -13.49 4.39
N GLU A 254 -13.55 -14.83 4.33
CA GLU A 254 -14.38 -15.52 3.33
C GLU A 254 -15.86 -15.20 3.55
N ASN A 255 -16.32 -15.26 4.79
CA ASN A 255 -17.65 -14.82 5.17
C ASN A 255 -17.57 -13.45 5.85
N LEU A 256 -18.05 -12.39 5.21
CA LEU A 256 -17.97 -11.02 5.72
C LEU A 256 -18.91 -10.76 6.92
N TYR A 257 -19.75 -11.72 7.27
CA TYR A 257 -20.63 -11.64 8.46
C TYR A 257 -20.00 -12.23 9.73
N ASP A 258 -18.82 -12.89 9.61
CA ASP A 258 -18.08 -13.49 10.74
C ASP A 258 -17.24 -12.44 11.54
#